data_84e6fca7817e7c3d11c21da34c6c5e0e
#
_entry.id   84e6fca7817e7c3d11c21da34c6c5e0e
#
_cell.length_a   1.000
_cell.length_b   1.000
_cell.length_c   1.000
_cell.angle_alpha   90.00
_cell.angle_beta   90.00
_cell.angle_gamma   90.00
#
_symmetry.space_group_name_H-M   'P 1'
#
loop_
_entity.id
_entity.type
_entity.pdbx_description
1 polymer ?
#
loop_
_entity_poly.entity_id
_entity_poly.type
_entity_poly.pdbx_seq_one_letter_code
_entity_poly.pdbx_strand_id
1 'polypeptide(L)'
;MQMEGRFLDLNNEEFIYAYHTISAVQNPGPENTREDTSIALNLGEITISQDQTQINVSMDIDQWFENPNLWDLNTLNGMLMGNYTAQKMMQENGQTVFSLDTSMGN
;
A
#
# COMPACT_ATOMS: atom_id res chain seq x y z
N MET A 1 -7.44 -1.73 -1.98
CA MET A 1 -6.54 -1.43 -3.10
C MET A 1 -5.87 -2.70 -3.57
N GLN A 2 -5.62 -2.78 -4.85
CA GLN A 2 -4.96 -3.92 -5.47
C GLN A 2 -3.82 -3.40 -6.32
N MET A 3 -2.64 -3.96 -6.14
CA MET A 3 -1.46 -3.58 -6.90
C MET A 3 -0.81 -4.84 -7.46
N GLU A 4 -0.67 -4.90 -8.78
CA GLU A 4 -0.08 -6.03 -9.46
C GLU A 4 0.85 -5.54 -10.55
N GLY A 5 1.91 -6.29 -10.81
CA GLY A 5 2.85 -5.93 -11.83
C GLY A 5 3.86 -7.04 -12.10
N ARG A 6 4.88 -6.68 -12.84
CA ARG A 6 5.96 -7.60 -13.21
C ARG A 6 7.29 -6.97 -12.86
N PHE A 7 8.26 -7.83 -12.58
CA PHE A 7 9.62 -7.39 -12.31
C PHE A 7 10.61 -8.40 -12.87
N LEU A 8 11.84 -7.93 -13.07
CA LEU A 8 12.95 -8.80 -13.42
C LEU A 8 13.77 -9.11 -12.17
N ASP A 9 14.05 -10.39 -11.94
CA ASP A 9 14.89 -10.78 -10.82
C ASP A 9 16.38 -10.57 -11.13
N LEU A 10 17.25 -11.03 -10.24
CA LEU A 10 18.69 -10.87 -10.41
C LEU A 10 19.25 -11.70 -11.56
N ASN A 11 18.50 -12.67 -12.06
CA ASN A 11 18.87 -13.51 -13.19
C ASN A 11 18.19 -13.07 -14.50
N ASN A 12 17.56 -11.89 -14.51
CA ASN A 12 16.80 -11.36 -15.65
C ASN A 12 15.57 -12.22 -16.02
N GLU A 13 15.04 -12.97 -15.08
CA GLU A 13 13.78 -13.70 -15.28
C GLU A 13 12.61 -12.85 -14.83
N GLU A 14 11.52 -12.89 -15.59
CA GLU A 14 10.34 -12.10 -15.30
C GLU A 14 9.40 -12.85 -14.36
N PHE A 15 9.00 -12.17 -13.29
CA PHE A 15 8.04 -12.67 -12.32
C PHE A 15 6.95 -11.65 -12.07
N ILE A 16 5.85 -12.13 -11.49
CA ILE A 16 4.70 -11.29 -11.14
C ILE A 16 4.77 -10.99 -9.64
N TYR A 17 4.45 -9.77 -9.27
CA TYR A 17 4.18 -9.43 -7.88
C TYR A 17 2.73 -8.99 -7.72
N ALA A 18 2.18 -9.21 -6.53
CA ALA A 18 0.81 -8.82 -6.23
C ALA A 18 0.65 -8.47 -4.76
N TYR A 19 -0.10 -7.40 -4.51
CA TYR A 19 -0.44 -6.97 -3.16
C TYR A 19 -1.88 -6.47 -3.14
N HIS A 20 -2.68 -7.02 -2.23
CA HIS A 20 -4.06 -6.60 -2.04
C HIS A 20 -4.26 -6.15 -0.58
N THR A 21 -4.78 -4.96 -0.39
CA THR A 21 -5.07 -4.43 0.95
C THR A 21 -6.45 -4.87 1.40
N ILE A 22 -6.53 -5.97 2.10
CA ILE A 22 -7.81 -6.45 2.63
C ILE A 22 -7.69 -6.74 4.11
N SER A 23 -6.97 -7.79 4.43
CA SER A 23 -6.79 -8.24 5.80
C SER A 23 -5.59 -9.15 5.88
N ALA A 24 -5.02 -9.27 7.07
CA ALA A 24 -3.94 -10.21 7.33
C ALA A 24 -4.47 -11.38 8.13
N VAL A 25 -4.03 -12.59 7.78
CA VAL A 25 -4.36 -13.80 8.54
C VAL A 25 -3.23 -14.07 9.51
N GLN A 26 -3.51 -13.84 10.79
CA GLN A 26 -2.50 -13.98 11.83
C GLN A 26 -2.23 -15.45 12.17
N ASN A 27 -3.27 -16.25 12.29
CA ASN A 27 -3.16 -17.65 12.65
C ASN A 27 -3.90 -18.49 11.59
N PRO A 28 -3.20 -18.92 10.52
CA PRO A 28 -3.84 -19.74 9.51
C PRO A 28 -4.21 -21.10 10.07
N GLY A 29 -5.38 -21.61 9.70
CA GLY A 29 -5.88 -22.90 10.17
C GLY A 29 -7.38 -22.85 10.39
N PRO A 30 -7.94 -23.87 11.07
CA PRO A 30 -9.39 -23.92 11.31
C PRO A 30 -9.92 -22.74 12.10
N GLU A 31 -9.08 -22.12 12.93
CA GLU A 31 -9.45 -20.96 13.75
C GLU A 31 -8.68 -19.73 13.28
N ASN A 32 -8.86 -19.38 12.01
CA ASN A 32 -8.20 -18.20 11.45
C ASN A 32 -8.56 -16.95 12.21
N THR A 33 -7.53 -16.19 12.58
CA THR A 33 -7.71 -14.82 13.07
C THR A 33 -7.36 -13.86 11.95
N ARG A 34 -8.32 -13.01 11.58
CA ARG A 34 -8.09 -11.99 10.55
C ARG A 34 -7.95 -10.64 11.20
N GLU A 35 -6.99 -9.88 10.72
CA GLU A 35 -6.75 -8.53 11.17
C GLU A 35 -6.99 -7.58 10.00
N ASP A 36 -7.77 -6.53 10.24
CA ASP A 36 -8.02 -5.49 9.26
C ASP A 36 -6.73 -4.71 8.99
N THR A 37 -6.25 -4.73 7.76
CA THR A 37 -5.07 -3.99 7.34
C THR A 37 -5.42 -2.77 6.50
N SER A 38 -6.63 -2.25 6.65
CA SER A 38 -6.99 -1.00 6.02
C SER A 38 -6.14 0.14 6.57
N ILE A 39 -6.03 1.20 5.77
CA ILE A 39 -5.19 2.35 6.07
C ILE A 39 -6.10 3.56 6.19
N ALA A 40 -6.02 4.26 7.32
CA ALA A 40 -6.74 5.50 7.55
C ALA A 40 -5.72 6.58 7.88
N LEU A 41 -5.73 7.65 7.09
CA LEU A 41 -4.75 8.72 7.22
C LEU A 41 -5.44 10.06 7.37
N ASN A 42 -4.89 10.90 8.25
CA ASN A 42 -5.25 12.31 8.31
C ASN A 42 -4.24 13.07 7.44
N LEU A 43 -4.70 13.55 6.29
CA LEU A 43 -3.84 14.25 5.33
C LEU A 43 -3.81 15.76 5.55
N GLY A 44 -4.48 16.26 6.59
CA GLY A 44 -4.54 17.67 6.90
C GLY A 44 -5.92 18.25 6.73
N GLU A 45 -6.01 19.56 6.85
CA GLU A 45 -7.28 20.27 6.73
C GLU A 45 -7.34 21.04 5.41
N ILE A 46 -8.55 21.10 4.87
CA ILE A 46 -8.84 21.94 3.71
C ILE A 46 -10.08 22.79 4.00
N THR A 47 -10.11 23.96 3.40
CA THR A 47 -11.31 24.79 3.46
C THR A 47 -12.03 24.69 2.13
N ILE A 48 -13.28 24.28 2.20
CA ILE A 48 -14.12 24.15 1.00
C ILE A 48 -14.90 25.46 0.82
N SER A 49 -14.80 26.04 -0.35
CA SER A 49 -15.53 27.25 -0.73
C SER A 49 -16.43 26.96 -1.91
N GLN A 50 -17.27 27.93 -2.24
CA GLN A 50 -18.19 27.80 -3.38
C GLN A 50 -17.44 27.62 -4.71
N ASP A 51 -16.23 28.14 -4.79
CA ASP A 51 -15.44 28.11 -6.02
C ASP A 51 -14.49 26.93 -6.09
N GLN A 52 -14.35 26.18 -5.01
CA GLN A 52 -13.46 25.03 -4.95
C GLN A 52 -14.26 23.75 -4.87
N THR A 53 -14.19 22.99 -5.94
CA THR A 53 -14.88 21.70 -6.02
C THR A 53 -13.92 20.54 -6.23
N GLN A 54 -12.60 20.80 -6.26
CA GLN A 54 -11.60 19.78 -6.57
C GLN A 54 -10.65 19.61 -5.39
N ILE A 55 -10.51 18.36 -4.98
CA ILE A 55 -9.53 17.94 -3.97
C ILE A 55 -8.61 16.94 -4.63
N ASN A 56 -7.32 17.19 -4.57
CA ASN A 56 -6.32 16.32 -5.18
C ASN A 56 -5.56 15.55 -4.11
N VAL A 57 -5.62 14.23 -4.19
CA VAL A 57 -4.86 13.33 -3.34
C VAL A 57 -3.84 12.63 -4.23
N SER A 58 -2.58 12.70 -3.85
CA SER A 58 -1.50 12.07 -4.59
C SER A 58 -1.10 10.76 -3.93
N MET A 59 -0.72 9.79 -4.74
CA MET A 59 -0.19 8.52 -4.26
C MET A 59 1.19 8.32 -4.89
N ASP A 60 2.22 8.26 -4.05
CA ASP A 60 3.57 7.95 -4.51
C ASP A 60 3.78 6.45 -4.43
N ILE A 61 3.73 5.79 -5.57
CA ILE A 61 3.80 4.34 -5.64
C ILE A 61 5.14 3.79 -5.14
N ASP A 62 6.22 4.53 -5.32
CA ASP A 62 7.54 4.10 -4.86
C ASP A 62 7.59 3.87 -3.35
N GLN A 63 6.80 4.64 -2.59
CA GLN A 63 6.77 4.49 -1.14
C GLN A 63 6.23 3.13 -0.69
N TRP A 64 5.38 2.51 -1.50
CA TRP A 64 4.91 1.15 -1.21
C TRP A 64 6.04 0.14 -1.15
N PHE A 65 7.13 0.39 -1.89
CA PHE A 65 8.24 -0.55 -2.01
C PHE A 65 9.37 -0.27 -1.03
N GLU A 66 9.42 0.90 -0.40
CA GLU A 66 10.63 1.25 0.33
C GLU A 66 10.43 1.92 1.69
N ASN A 67 9.24 2.43 2.03
CA ASN A 67 9.15 3.27 3.23
C ASN A 67 7.91 2.99 4.07
N PRO A 68 8.07 2.64 5.35
CA PRO A 68 9.33 2.49 6.11
C PRO A 68 10.02 1.15 5.89
N ASN A 69 9.40 0.22 5.19
CA ASN A 69 9.94 -1.12 4.98
C ASN A 69 10.30 -1.33 3.52
N LEU A 70 11.48 -1.91 3.29
CA LEU A 70 11.88 -2.28 1.94
C LEU A 70 11.08 -3.53 1.50
N TRP A 71 10.39 -3.43 0.38
CA TRP A 71 9.74 -4.57 -0.23
C TRP A 71 10.67 -5.14 -1.30
N ASP A 72 11.43 -6.15 -0.92
CA ASP A 72 12.35 -6.81 -1.85
C ASP A 72 11.59 -7.87 -2.66
N LEU A 73 11.34 -7.58 -3.92
CA LEU A 73 10.59 -8.46 -4.79
C LEU A 73 11.31 -9.77 -5.07
N ASN A 74 12.62 -9.84 -4.85
CA ASN A 74 13.34 -11.09 -5.02
C ASN A 74 13.08 -12.08 -3.89
N THR A 75 12.57 -11.61 -2.77
CA THR A 75 12.25 -12.46 -1.61
C THR A 75 10.75 -12.53 -1.33
N LEU A 76 10.00 -11.49 -1.68
CA LEU A 76 8.56 -11.37 -1.42
C LEU A 76 7.84 -10.99 -2.70
N ASN A 77 7.76 -11.92 -3.64
CA ASN A 77 7.15 -11.64 -4.94
C ASN A 77 5.79 -12.29 -5.13
N GLY A 78 5.50 -13.28 -4.32
CA GLY A 78 4.31 -14.09 -4.50
C GLY A 78 3.08 -13.50 -3.86
N MET A 79 2.20 -14.39 -3.43
CA MET A 79 0.91 -14.03 -2.85
C MET A 79 1.11 -13.55 -1.42
N LEU A 80 1.05 -12.25 -1.21
CA LEU A 80 1.23 -11.67 0.13
C LEU A 80 0.02 -11.92 1.03
N MET A 81 -1.12 -12.31 0.49
CA MET A 81 -2.35 -12.46 1.27
C MET A 81 -2.23 -13.45 2.42
N GLY A 82 -1.48 -14.54 2.24
CA GLY A 82 -1.26 -15.53 3.28
C GLY A 82 -0.10 -15.23 4.21
N ASN A 83 0.59 -14.12 4.02
CA ASN A 83 1.76 -13.76 4.79
C ASN A 83 1.44 -12.59 5.71
N TYR A 84 1.16 -12.91 6.99
CA TYR A 84 0.77 -11.90 7.97
C TYR A 84 1.82 -10.80 8.11
N THR A 85 3.09 -11.20 8.22
CA THR A 85 4.18 -10.24 8.41
C THR A 85 4.29 -9.28 7.23
N ALA A 86 4.20 -9.81 6.01
CA ALA A 86 4.25 -8.97 4.82
C ALA A 86 3.04 -8.02 4.74
N GLN A 87 1.85 -8.49 5.10
CA GLN A 87 0.65 -7.66 5.10
C GLN A 87 0.77 -6.51 6.10
N LYS A 88 1.32 -6.77 7.28
CA LYS A 88 1.54 -5.72 8.28
C LYS A 88 2.59 -4.72 7.79
N MET A 89 3.65 -5.21 7.18
CA MET A 89 4.69 -4.36 6.60
C MET A 89 4.10 -3.42 5.54
N MET A 90 3.24 -3.94 4.68
CA MET A 90 2.61 -3.14 3.64
C MET A 90 1.59 -2.16 4.21
N GLN A 91 0.91 -2.51 5.28
CA GLN A 91 0.03 -1.58 5.98
C GLN A 91 0.82 -0.38 6.50
N GLU A 92 2.00 -0.61 7.05
CA GLU A 92 2.87 0.47 7.49
C GLU A 92 3.34 1.33 6.32
N ASN A 93 3.75 0.70 5.22
CA ASN A 93 4.19 1.44 4.04
C ASN A 93 3.06 2.32 3.48
N GLY A 94 1.84 1.83 3.51
CA GLY A 94 0.69 2.58 3.02
C GLY A 94 0.47 3.91 3.73
N GLN A 95 1.00 4.06 4.93
CA GLN A 95 0.87 5.32 5.68
C GLN A 95 1.78 6.42 5.14
N THR A 96 2.75 6.11 4.30
CA THR A 96 3.68 7.08 3.73
C THR A 96 3.38 7.43 2.28
N VAL A 97 2.42 6.74 1.67
CA VAL A 97 2.19 6.78 0.22
C VAL A 97 1.35 7.97 -0.21
N PHE A 98 0.39 8.38 0.63
CA PHE A 98 -0.61 9.35 0.25
C PHE A 98 -0.30 10.74 0.78
N SER A 99 -0.63 11.75 -0.02
CA SER A 99 -0.52 13.14 0.39
C SER A 99 -1.63 13.97 -0.22
N LEU A 100 -1.95 15.07 0.46
CA LEU A 100 -2.94 16.03 -0.02
C LEU A 100 -2.20 17.12 -0.80
N ASP A 101 -2.68 17.41 -1.98
CA ASP A 101 -2.15 18.52 -2.76
C ASP A 101 -2.74 19.82 -2.23
N THR A 102 -1.88 20.62 -1.60
CA THR A 102 -2.29 21.88 -0.99
C THR A 102 -2.10 23.08 -1.91
N SER A 103 -1.58 22.88 -3.10
CA SER A 103 -1.34 23.96 -4.06
C SER A 103 -2.52 24.23 -4.98
N MET A 104 -3.64 23.66 -4.72
CA MET A 104 -4.79 23.62 -5.61
C MET A 104 -5.68 24.84 -5.53
N GLY A 105 -5.26 25.91 -4.95
CA GLY A 105 -6.08 27.11 -4.83
C GLY A 105 -6.06 28.01 -6.05
N ASN A 106 -5.62 27.52 -7.13
CA ASN A 106 -5.39 28.39 -8.28
C ASN A 106 -6.27 28.05 -9.44
#